data_c7a866b25e2ea72efab15c409c789685
#
_entry.id   c7a866b25e2ea72efab15c409c789685
#
_cell.length_a   1.000
_cell.length_b   1.000
_cell.length_c   1.000
_cell.angle_alpha   90.00
_cell.angle_beta   90.00
_cell.angle_gamma   90.00
#
_symmetry.space_group_name_H-M   'P 1'
#
loop_
_entity.id
_entity.type
_entity.pdbx_description
1 polymer ?
#
loop_
_entity_poly.entity_id
_entity_poly.type
_entity_poly.pdbx_seq_one_letter_code
_entity_poly.pdbx_strand_id
1 'polypeptide(L)'
;GVRQFIAAMAHLIQDLTIDHLHVIGDIYDRGSGPHRIMDCIMKTANVDIQWGNHDILWMGAASGHRACICNVVRICARYNNLDVLENGYGINLIPLARFALECYKDDECELFHASGEVDESNIREEELNKKMHKAIAIMQFKVEGQLIKRRPDFLMDQRLLLDKIDYEKGTITLDGKEYELKDKNCPTIDPNDPYKLTKEEE
;
A
#
# COMPACT_ATOMS: atom_id res chain seq x y z
N GLY A 1 -36.86 -12.31 -8.90
CA GLY A 1 -36.80 -13.77 -8.80
C GLY A 1 -36.45 -14.26 -7.40
N VAL A 2 -36.19 -15.57 -7.23
CA VAL A 2 -35.89 -16.20 -5.94
C VAL A 2 -34.77 -15.53 -5.17
N ARG A 3 -33.66 -15.17 -5.84
CA ARG A 3 -32.52 -14.47 -5.22
C ARG A 3 -32.90 -13.11 -4.65
N GLN A 4 -33.74 -12.35 -5.36
CA GLN A 4 -34.22 -11.03 -4.88
C GLN A 4 -35.14 -11.19 -3.68
N PHE A 5 -35.98 -12.22 -3.64
CA PHE A 5 -36.82 -12.52 -2.50
C PHE A 5 -36.00 -12.89 -1.27
N ILE A 6 -34.99 -13.78 -1.43
CA ILE A 6 -34.07 -14.15 -0.33
C ILE A 6 -33.36 -12.93 0.20
N ALA A 7 -32.82 -12.06 -0.69
CA ALA A 7 -32.16 -10.83 -0.27
C ALA A 7 -33.12 -9.89 0.50
N ALA A 8 -34.34 -9.70 0.02
CA ALA A 8 -35.32 -8.87 0.69
C ALA A 8 -35.73 -9.42 2.08
N MET A 9 -35.88 -10.74 2.20
CA MET A 9 -36.13 -11.37 3.48
C MET A 9 -34.95 -11.26 4.44
N ALA A 10 -33.72 -11.40 3.95
CA ALA A 10 -32.51 -11.21 4.76
C ALA A 10 -32.41 -9.77 5.28
N HIS A 11 -32.65 -8.76 4.44
CA HIS A 11 -32.70 -7.36 4.87
C HIS A 11 -33.80 -7.11 5.90
N LEU A 12 -35.01 -7.65 5.69
CA LEU A 12 -36.10 -7.50 6.66
C LEU A 12 -35.72 -8.11 8.01
N ILE A 13 -35.08 -9.28 8.02
CA ILE A 13 -34.63 -9.92 9.27
C ILE A 13 -33.56 -9.04 9.95
N GLN A 14 -32.61 -8.49 9.19
CA GLN A 14 -31.61 -7.57 9.72
C GLN A 14 -32.26 -6.34 10.36
N ASP A 15 -33.18 -5.69 9.65
CA ASP A 15 -33.86 -4.48 10.12
C ASP A 15 -34.70 -4.73 11.37
N LEU A 16 -35.24 -5.94 11.54
CA LEU A 16 -36.09 -6.31 12.70
C LEU A 16 -35.30 -6.84 13.90
N THR A 17 -34.03 -7.24 13.71
CA THR A 17 -33.25 -7.94 14.76
C THR A 17 -31.98 -7.21 15.19
N ILE A 18 -31.48 -6.26 14.37
CA ILE A 18 -30.24 -5.52 14.64
C ILE A 18 -30.61 -4.07 14.94
N ASP A 19 -30.56 -3.68 16.21
CA ASP A 19 -30.79 -2.29 16.63
C ASP A 19 -29.55 -1.40 16.36
N HIS A 20 -28.35 -1.96 16.46
CA HIS A 20 -27.09 -1.25 16.29
C HIS A 20 -25.99 -2.18 15.80
N LEU A 21 -25.24 -1.74 14.78
CA LEU A 21 -24.07 -2.44 14.26
C LEU A 21 -22.80 -1.72 14.70
N HIS A 22 -21.96 -2.40 15.48
CA HIS A 22 -20.64 -1.94 15.85
C HIS A 22 -19.57 -2.67 15.04
N VAL A 23 -18.83 -1.93 14.19
CA VAL A 23 -17.74 -2.49 13.35
C VAL A 23 -16.40 -2.23 14.05
N ILE A 24 -15.66 -3.30 14.32
CA ILE A 24 -14.40 -3.24 15.09
C ILE A 24 -13.17 -2.88 14.27
N GLY A 25 -13.32 -2.46 13.01
CA GLY A 25 -12.24 -1.94 12.18
C GLY A 25 -11.53 -2.99 11.33
N ASP A 26 -10.37 -2.56 10.78
CA ASP A 26 -9.57 -3.27 9.79
C ASP A 26 -10.37 -3.72 8.55
N ILE A 27 -11.32 -2.86 8.12
CA ILE A 27 -12.09 -3.05 6.89
C ILE A 27 -11.15 -3.09 5.68
N TYR A 28 -10.08 -2.32 5.75
CA TYR A 28 -9.09 -2.14 4.68
C TYR A 28 -7.84 -3.02 4.85
N ASP A 29 -7.87 -4.08 5.68
CA ASP A 29 -6.75 -5.01 5.82
C ASP A 29 -6.80 -6.08 4.72
N ARG A 30 -5.97 -5.97 3.72
CA ARG A 30 -5.63 -6.99 2.70
C ARG A 30 -6.78 -7.61 1.90
N GLY A 31 -8.04 -7.41 2.28
CA GLY A 31 -9.20 -7.97 1.58
C GLY A 31 -9.51 -7.25 0.27
N SER A 32 -10.12 -7.95 -0.69
CA SER A 32 -10.43 -7.43 -2.03
C SER A 32 -11.72 -6.61 -2.13
N GLY A 33 -12.47 -6.45 -1.04
CA GLY A 33 -13.81 -5.87 -1.09
C GLY A 33 -14.10 -4.74 -0.11
N PRO A 34 -13.13 -3.95 0.40
CA PRO A 34 -13.41 -2.92 1.42
C PRO A 34 -14.41 -1.86 0.92
N HIS A 35 -14.35 -1.45 -0.33
CA HIS A 35 -15.30 -0.51 -0.94
C HIS A 35 -16.74 -1.01 -0.87
N ARG A 36 -16.97 -2.34 -1.08
CA ARG A 36 -18.30 -2.93 -0.99
C ARG A 36 -18.81 -2.97 0.44
N ILE A 37 -17.93 -3.26 1.39
CA ILE A 37 -18.25 -3.24 2.82
C ILE A 37 -18.65 -1.82 3.22
N MET A 38 -17.87 -0.81 2.83
CA MET A 38 -18.17 0.59 3.12
C MET A 38 -19.50 1.03 2.49
N ASP A 39 -19.78 0.64 1.25
CA ASP A 39 -21.06 0.92 0.60
C ASP A 39 -22.25 0.30 1.35
N CYS A 40 -22.09 -0.86 1.95
CA CYS A 40 -23.11 -1.49 2.78
C CYS A 40 -23.25 -0.75 4.12
N ILE A 41 -22.15 -0.44 4.79
CA ILE A 41 -22.14 0.27 6.08
C ILE A 41 -22.80 1.64 5.95
N MET A 42 -22.48 2.40 4.90
CA MET A 42 -23.07 3.73 4.64
C MET A 42 -24.57 3.71 4.42
N LYS A 43 -25.15 2.57 4.06
CA LYS A 43 -26.60 2.37 3.88
C LYS A 43 -27.28 1.82 5.12
N THR A 44 -26.52 1.38 6.12
CA THR A 44 -27.04 0.80 7.36
C THR A 44 -27.39 1.90 8.34
N ALA A 45 -28.59 1.86 8.89
CA ALA A 45 -28.98 2.74 9.98
C ALA A 45 -28.28 2.29 11.28
N ASN A 46 -27.98 3.22 12.17
CA ASN A 46 -27.39 2.97 13.49
C ASN A 46 -26.11 2.12 13.44
N VAL A 47 -25.12 2.60 12.73
CA VAL A 47 -23.79 1.99 12.67
C VAL A 47 -22.72 2.94 13.23
N ASP A 48 -21.78 2.39 13.98
CA ASP A 48 -20.52 3.05 14.32
C ASP A 48 -19.33 2.16 14.00
N ILE A 49 -18.17 2.79 13.80
CA ILE A 49 -16.95 2.12 13.38
C ILE A 49 -15.82 2.51 14.33
N GLN A 50 -15.17 1.52 14.89
CA GLN A 50 -13.88 1.68 15.55
C GLN A 50 -12.78 1.42 14.50
N TRP A 51 -11.77 2.28 14.46
CA TRP A 51 -10.74 2.19 13.43
C TRP A 51 -9.66 1.18 13.78
N GLY A 52 -9.31 0.31 12.80
CA GLY A 52 -8.09 -0.47 12.82
C GLY A 52 -6.89 0.35 12.29
N ASN A 53 -5.70 -0.21 12.41
CA ASN A 53 -4.48 0.45 11.92
C ASN A 53 -4.46 0.59 10.39
N HIS A 54 -5.06 -0.35 9.65
CA HIS A 54 -5.18 -0.24 8.20
C HIS A 54 -6.18 0.85 7.80
N ASP A 55 -7.29 0.99 8.50
CA ASP A 55 -8.28 2.03 8.24
C ASP A 55 -7.68 3.44 8.41
N ILE A 56 -6.85 3.65 9.45
CA ILE A 56 -6.16 4.91 9.68
C ILE A 56 -5.21 5.26 8.52
N LEU A 57 -4.50 4.27 7.96
CA LEU A 57 -3.64 4.49 6.79
C LEU A 57 -4.45 4.94 5.58
N TRP A 58 -5.60 4.32 5.33
CA TRP A 58 -6.49 4.71 4.24
C TRP A 58 -7.11 6.09 4.47
N MET A 59 -7.50 6.43 5.69
CA MET A 59 -7.96 7.78 6.04
C MET A 59 -6.87 8.82 5.80
N GLY A 60 -5.63 8.53 6.19
CA GLY A 60 -4.47 9.37 5.93
C GLY A 60 -4.22 9.54 4.43
N ALA A 61 -4.33 8.47 3.65
CA ALA A 61 -4.18 8.50 2.19
C ALA A 61 -5.28 9.35 1.53
N ALA A 62 -6.54 9.16 1.94
CA ALA A 62 -7.68 9.96 1.47
C ALA A 62 -7.55 11.46 1.79
N SER A 63 -6.85 11.79 2.89
CA SER A 63 -6.52 13.18 3.26
C SER A 63 -5.33 13.77 2.47
N GLY A 64 -4.71 12.99 1.56
CA GLY A 64 -3.56 13.43 0.77
C GLY A 64 -2.20 13.30 1.50
N HIS A 65 -2.11 12.53 2.58
CA HIS A 65 -0.84 12.34 3.28
C HIS A 65 0.06 11.38 2.49
N ARG A 66 1.15 11.90 1.91
CA ARG A 66 2.03 11.18 0.96
C ARG A 66 2.52 9.82 1.48
N ALA A 67 3.00 9.75 2.73
CA ALA A 67 3.47 8.50 3.31
C ALA A 67 2.35 7.45 3.45
N CYS A 68 1.13 7.87 3.80
CA CYS A 68 -0.02 6.99 3.85
C CYS A 68 -0.42 6.51 2.45
N ILE A 69 -0.40 7.39 1.43
CA ILE A 69 -0.65 7.02 0.03
C ILE A 69 0.33 5.94 -0.41
N CYS A 70 1.64 6.17 -0.24
CA CYS A 70 2.65 5.17 -0.60
C CYS A 70 2.45 3.85 0.14
N ASN A 71 2.11 3.91 1.43
CA ASN A 71 1.88 2.72 2.25
C ASN A 71 0.67 1.91 1.77
N VAL A 72 -0.46 2.58 1.52
CA VAL A 72 -1.69 1.94 1.00
C VAL A 72 -1.42 1.28 -0.35
N VAL A 73 -0.83 1.99 -1.31
CA VAL A 73 -0.52 1.45 -2.64
C VAL A 73 0.45 0.27 -2.54
N ARG A 74 1.50 0.38 -1.70
CA ARG A 74 2.46 -0.71 -1.47
C ARG A 74 1.80 -1.95 -0.87
N ILE A 75 0.90 -1.77 0.10
CA ILE A 75 0.16 -2.90 0.70
C ILE A 75 -0.73 -3.55 -0.37
N CYS A 76 -1.46 -2.76 -1.17
CA CYS A 76 -2.27 -3.29 -2.26
C CYS A 76 -1.43 -4.07 -3.27
N ALA A 77 -0.26 -3.58 -3.68
CA ALA A 77 0.67 -4.30 -4.55
C ALA A 77 1.17 -5.59 -3.89
N ARG A 78 1.56 -5.54 -2.61
CA ARG A 78 2.05 -6.70 -1.85
C ARG A 78 1.04 -7.84 -1.76
N TYR A 79 -0.25 -7.53 -1.69
CA TYR A 79 -1.32 -8.52 -1.54
C TYR A 79 -2.15 -8.71 -2.82
N ASN A 80 -1.65 -8.23 -3.95
CA ASN A 80 -2.29 -8.34 -5.28
C ASN A 80 -3.73 -7.76 -5.29
N ASN A 81 -3.92 -6.62 -4.65
CA ASN A 81 -5.22 -5.96 -4.47
C ASN A 81 -5.26 -4.55 -5.09
N LEU A 82 -4.44 -4.28 -6.11
CA LEU A 82 -4.44 -2.97 -6.80
C LEU A 82 -5.78 -2.64 -7.44
N ASP A 83 -6.57 -3.66 -7.80
CA ASP A 83 -7.93 -3.51 -8.34
C ASP A 83 -8.88 -2.82 -7.37
N VAL A 84 -8.64 -2.89 -6.07
CA VAL A 84 -9.39 -2.12 -5.06
C VAL A 84 -9.21 -0.62 -5.29
N LEU A 85 -8.00 -0.18 -5.62
CA LEU A 85 -7.72 1.22 -5.94
C LEU A 85 -8.31 1.61 -7.29
N GLU A 86 -8.10 0.80 -8.32
CA GLU A 86 -8.51 1.12 -9.70
C GLU A 86 -10.02 0.94 -9.90
N ASN A 87 -10.53 -0.25 -9.65
CA ASN A 87 -11.95 -0.60 -9.89
C ASN A 87 -12.85 -0.20 -8.73
N GLY A 88 -12.35 -0.26 -7.48
CA GLY A 88 -13.11 0.10 -6.29
C GLY A 88 -13.27 1.61 -6.10
N TYR A 89 -12.20 2.37 -6.32
CA TYR A 89 -12.15 3.82 -6.05
C TYR A 89 -11.84 4.68 -7.27
N GLY A 90 -11.62 4.10 -8.45
CA GLY A 90 -11.35 4.84 -9.69
C GLY A 90 -10.00 5.55 -9.70
N ILE A 91 -9.02 5.09 -8.93
CA ILE A 91 -7.69 5.68 -8.85
C ILE A 91 -6.86 5.19 -10.04
N ASN A 92 -6.34 6.13 -10.82
CA ASN A 92 -5.52 5.81 -11.99
C ASN A 92 -4.08 5.46 -11.57
N LEU A 93 -3.68 4.20 -11.71
CA LEU A 93 -2.34 3.71 -11.43
C LEU A 93 -1.41 3.66 -12.67
N ILE A 94 -1.89 4.06 -13.86
CA ILE A 94 -1.08 4.09 -15.10
C ILE A 94 0.21 4.90 -14.94
N PRO A 95 0.23 6.07 -14.28
CA PRO A 95 1.48 6.81 -14.08
C PRO A 95 2.52 6.01 -13.29
N LEU A 96 2.10 5.32 -12.21
CA LEU A 96 3.00 4.46 -11.42
C LEU A 96 3.48 3.25 -12.24
N ALA A 97 2.59 2.60 -13.00
CA ALA A 97 2.94 1.48 -13.86
C ALA A 97 4.00 1.88 -14.91
N ARG A 98 3.78 3.02 -15.57
CA ARG A 98 4.72 3.56 -16.56
C ARG A 98 6.07 3.89 -15.93
N PHE A 99 6.08 4.61 -14.82
CA PHE A 99 7.30 4.94 -14.09
C PHE A 99 8.07 3.67 -13.69
N ALA A 100 7.38 2.66 -13.15
CA ALA A 100 7.98 1.41 -12.73
C ALA A 100 8.62 0.64 -13.89
N LEU A 101 7.95 0.60 -15.05
CA LEU A 101 8.46 -0.04 -16.26
C LEU A 101 9.68 0.69 -16.82
N GLU A 102 9.73 2.02 -16.76
CA GLU A 102 10.86 2.81 -17.23
C GLU A 102 12.07 2.67 -16.30
N CYS A 103 11.86 2.77 -14.96
CA CYS A 103 12.94 2.73 -13.98
C CYS A 103 13.53 1.33 -13.74
N TYR A 104 12.68 0.29 -13.80
CA TYR A 104 13.06 -1.09 -13.46
C TYR A 104 12.92 -2.03 -14.66
N LYS A 105 13.18 -1.53 -15.89
CA LYS A 105 13.01 -2.28 -17.13
C LYS A 105 13.74 -3.62 -17.11
N ASP A 106 15.01 -3.61 -16.73
CA ASP A 106 15.90 -4.77 -16.74
C ASP A 106 16.09 -5.41 -15.35
N ASP A 107 15.17 -5.12 -14.41
CA ASP A 107 15.17 -5.63 -13.05
C ASP A 107 14.03 -6.63 -12.86
N GLU A 108 14.33 -7.81 -12.38
CA GLU A 108 13.36 -8.87 -12.11
C GLU A 108 12.51 -8.59 -10.86
N CYS A 109 12.96 -7.66 -9.99
CA CYS A 109 12.27 -7.24 -8.76
C CYS A 109 11.83 -8.41 -7.86
N GLU A 110 12.65 -9.46 -7.75
CA GLU A 110 12.32 -10.73 -7.10
C GLU A 110 11.91 -10.60 -5.62
N LEU A 111 12.41 -9.60 -4.91
CA LEU A 111 12.03 -9.36 -3.51
C LEU A 111 10.64 -8.74 -3.35
N PHE A 112 10.03 -8.30 -4.43
CA PHE A 112 8.78 -7.54 -4.44
C PHE A 112 7.58 -8.32 -5.00
N HIS A 113 7.69 -9.65 -5.10
CA HIS A 113 6.57 -10.49 -5.51
C HIS A 113 5.36 -10.34 -4.56
N ALA A 114 4.17 -10.51 -5.10
CA ALA A 114 2.95 -10.51 -4.31
C ALA A 114 2.89 -11.72 -3.37
N SER A 115 2.15 -11.57 -2.26
CA SER A 115 1.85 -12.69 -1.37
C SER A 115 0.70 -13.52 -1.95
N GLY A 116 0.87 -14.83 -2.02
CA GLY A 116 -0.13 -15.76 -2.54
C GLY A 116 0.43 -16.66 -3.65
N GLU A 117 -0.41 -17.53 -4.18
CA GLU A 117 -0.07 -18.37 -5.32
C GLU A 117 -0.12 -17.52 -6.59
N VAL A 118 0.91 -17.68 -7.43
CA VAL A 118 0.97 -17.05 -8.75
C VAL A 118 0.16 -17.88 -9.71
N ASP A 119 -0.81 -17.27 -10.36
CA ASP A 119 -1.51 -17.88 -11.48
C ASP A 119 -0.64 -17.77 -12.74
N GLU A 120 -0.19 -18.91 -13.27
CA GLU A 120 0.63 -18.97 -14.48
C GLU A 120 -0.02 -18.26 -15.71
N SER A 121 -1.33 -18.04 -15.67
CA SER A 121 -2.04 -17.30 -16.71
C SER A 121 -1.78 -15.80 -16.69
N ASN A 122 -1.26 -15.22 -15.57
CA ASN A 122 -1.11 -13.79 -15.34
C ASN A 122 0.34 -13.34 -15.11
N ILE A 123 1.33 -14.05 -15.65
CA ILE A 123 2.76 -13.76 -15.46
C ILE A 123 3.12 -12.29 -15.77
N ARG A 124 2.56 -11.69 -16.83
CA ARG A 124 2.84 -10.30 -17.21
C ARG A 124 2.32 -9.30 -16.21
N GLU A 125 1.17 -9.57 -15.63
CA GLU A 125 0.55 -8.73 -14.61
C GLU A 125 1.37 -8.79 -13.31
N GLU A 126 1.85 -9.96 -12.96
CA GLU A 126 2.73 -10.15 -11.81
C GLU A 126 4.07 -9.44 -11.96
N GLU A 127 4.72 -9.52 -13.14
CA GLU A 127 5.96 -8.80 -13.42
C GLU A 127 5.77 -7.28 -13.30
N LEU A 128 4.66 -6.75 -13.80
CA LEU A 128 4.32 -5.34 -13.65
C LEU A 128 4.08 -4.99 -12.17
N ASN A 129 3.34 -5.83 -11.46
CA ASN A 129 3.05 -5.63 -10.04
C ASN A 129 4.33 -5.63 -9.19
N LYS A 130 5.30 -6.53 -9.45
CA LYS A 130 6.62 -6.53 -8.78
C LYS A 130 7.35 -5.19 -8.96
N LYS A 131 7.36 -4.67 -10.19
CA LYS A 131 8.01 -3.38 -10.50
C LYS A 131 7.29 -2.21 -9.83
N MET A 132 5.96 -2.18 -9.87
CA MET A 132 5.16 -1.16 -9.19
C MET A 132 5.35 -1.23 -7.67
N HIS A 133 5.39 -2.43 -7.10
CA HIS A 133 5.64 -2.65 -5.68
C HIS A 133 7.02 -2.11 -5.26
N LYS A 134 8.08 -2.41 -6.04
CA LYS A 134 9.42 -1.85 -5.79
C LYS A 134 9.42 -0.32 -5.88
N ALA A 135 8.86 0.24 -6.95
CA ALA A 135 8.80 1.68 -7.15
C ALA A 135 8.14 2.40 -5.97
N ILE A 136 6.94 1.95 -5.59
CA ILE A 136 6.21 2.58 -4.48
C ILE A 136 6.87 2.34 -3.12
N ALA A 137 7.57 1.21 -2.91
CA ALA A 137 8.33 0.96 -1.69
C ALA A 137 9.50 1.95 -1.55
N ILE A 138 10.23 2.23 -2.62
CA ILE A 138 11.32 3.22 -2.61
C ILE A 138 10.76 4.63 -2.34
N MET A 139 9.67 5.02 -3.00
CA MET A 139 8.99 6.29 -2.72
C MET A 139 8.53 6.38 -1.26
N GLN A 140 7.98 5.28 -0.70
CA GLN A 140 7.58 5.22 0.71
C GLN A 140 8.76 5.48 1.64
N PHE A 141 9.91 4.83 1.44
CA PHE A 141 11.10 5.07 2.25
C PHE A 141 11.53 6.54 2.22
N LYS A 142 11.46 7.17 1.04
CA LYS A 142 11.81 8.59 0.89
C LYS A 142 10.85 9.50 1.65
N VAL A 143 9.54 9.36 1.44
CA VAL A 143 8.56 10.25 2.08
C VAL A 143 8.42 10.01 3.59
N GLU A 144 8.57 8.76 4.04
CA GLU A 144 8.63 8.45 5.47
C GLU A 144 9.89 9.06 6.11
N GLY A 145 11.05 8.95 5.47
CA GLY A 145 12.27 9.57 5.96
C GLY A 145 12.17 11.09 6.03
N GLN A 146 11.56 11.74 5.03
CA GLN A 146 11.25 13.18 5.11
C GLN A 146 10.32 13.51 6.28
N LEU A 147 9.31 12.68 6.54
CA LEU A 147 8.40 12.86 7.67
C LEU A 147 9.14 12.73 9.01
N ILE A 148 9.94 11.69 9.18
CA ILE A 148 10.72 11.46 10.40
C ILE A 148 11.67 12.63 10.67
N LYS A 149 12.39 13.11 9.64
CA LYS A 149 13.29 14.27 9.77
C LYS A 149 12.56 15.56 10.15
N ARG A 150 11.30 15.75 9.72
CA ARG A 150 10.47 16.90 10.13
C ARG A 150 9.84 16.74 11.51
N ARG A 151 9.74 15.53 12.04
CA ARG A 151 9.06 15.20 13.28
C ARG A 151 9.97 14.40 14.23
N PRO A 152 11.06 15.02 14.74
CA PRO A 152 11.98 14.35 15.67
C PRO A 152 11.27 13.91 16.97
N ASP A 153 10.16 14.54 17.32
CA ASP A 153 9.30 14.17 18.44
C ASP A 153 8.69 12.76 18.32
N PHE A 154 8.67 12.17 17.11
CA PHE A 154 8.22 10.78 16.91
C PHE A 154 9.24 9.73 17.38
N LEU A 155 10.49 10.12 17.62
CA LEU A 155 11.58 9.24 18.07
C LEU A 155 11.76 8.02 17.15
N MET A 156 11.69 8.22 15.84
CA MET A 156 11.73 7.16 14.82
C MET A 156 13.01 7.16 13.97
N ASP A 157 14.09 7.81 14.43
CA ASP A 157 15.34 7.95 13.67
C ASP A 157 15.98 6.59 13.31
N GLN A 158 15.71 5.54 14.10
CA GLN A 158 16.16 4.19 13.78
C GLN A 158 15.60 3.66 12.45
N ARG A 159 14.52 4.24 11.94
CA ARG A 159 13.91 3.90 10.64
C ARG A 159 14.51 4.68 9.46
N LEU A 160 15.41 5.61 9.70
CA LEU A 160 16.20 6.26 8.66
C LEU A 160 17.28 5.28 8.18
N LEU A 161 17.00 4.57 7.10
CA LEU A 161 17.86 3.50 6.59
C LEU A 161 18.61 3.88 5.32
N LEU A 162 18.06 4.76 4.47
CA LEU A 162 18.63 5.09 3.17
C LEU A 162 19.98 5.80 3.28
N ASP A 163 20.22 6.59 4.31
CA ASP A 163 21.49 7.26 4.60
C ASP A 163 22.52 6.35 5.30
N LYS A 164 22.16 5.10 5.63
CA LYS A 164 23.08 4.08 6.18
C LYS A 164 23.60 3.12 5.11
N ILE A 165 23.19 3.31 3.86
CA ILE A 165 23.58 2.47 2.73
C ILE A 165 24.85 3.01 2.09
N ASP A 166 25.83 2.12 1.90
CA ASP A 166 26.96 2.34 1.00
C ASP A 166 26.55 1.85 -0.40
N TYR A 167 26.15 2.78 -1.26
CA TYR A 167 25.62 2.46 -2.59
C TYR A 167 26.70 1.94 -3.56
N GLU A 168 27.99 2.25 -3.30
CA GLU A 168 29.11 1.74 -4.12
C GLU A 168 29.39 0.27 -3.79
N LYS A 169 29.40 -0.07 -2.49
CA LYS A 169 29.61 -1.45 -2.04
C LYS A 169 28.34 -2.30 -2.10
N GLY A 170 27.16 -1.67 -2.06
CA GLY A 170 25.89 -2.35 -1.94
C GLY A 170 25.69 -2.99 -0.58
N THR A 171 26.08 -2.27 0.48
CA THR A 171 25.95 -2.73 1.88
C THR A 171 25.22 -1.71 2.72
N ILE A 172 24.67 -2.14 3.85
CA ILE A 172 24.05 -1.29 4.85
C ILE A 172 24.67 -1.55 6.23
N THR A 173 24.96 -0.48 6.98
CA THR A 173 25.47 -0.61 8.35
C THR A 173 24.37 -0.38 9.37
N LEU A 174 24.06 -1.42 10.17
CA LEU A 174 23.06 -1.39 11.22
C LEU A 174 23.71 -1.81 12.54
N ASP A 175 23.58 -1.01 13.57
CA ASP A 175 24.13 -1.27 14.91
C ASP A 175 25.63 -1.67 14.89
N GLY A 176 26.42 -1.02 14.02
CA GLY A 176 27.84 -1.27 13.85
C GLY A 176 28.21 -2.55 13.10
N LYS A 177 27.22 -3.25 12.53
CA LYS A 177 27.43 -4.42 11.66
C LYS A 177 27.08 -4.09 10.23
N GLU A 178 27.88 -4.57 9.31
CA GLU A 178 27.68 -4.44 7.88
C GLU A 178 26.91 -5.65 7.33
N TYR A 179 25.90 -5.39 6.50
CA TYR A 179 25.08 -6.39 5.84
C TYR A 179 25.04 -6.12 4.34
N GLU A 180 25.15 -7.17 3.53
CA GLU A 180 25.00 -7.05 2.10
C GLU A 180 23.53 -6.84 1.70
N LEU A 181 23.28 -5.87 0.80
CA LEU A 181 21.95 -5.67 0.23
C LEU A 181 21.67 -6.76 -0.81
N LYS A 182 20.51 -7.40 -0.68
CA LYS A 182 20.06 -8.39 -1.66
C LYS A 182 19.61 -7.74 -2.98
N ASP A 183 19.08 -6.53 -2.89
CA ASP A 183 18.70 -5.71 -4.04
C ASP A 183 19.51 -4.41 -4.00
N LYS A 184 20.34 -4.22 -5.02
CA LYS A 184 21.24 -3.08 -5.15
C LYS A 184 20.79 -2.08 -6.21
N ASN A 185 19.75 -2.43 -6.99
CA ASN A 185 19.25 -1.60 -8.08
C ASN A 185 18.21 -0.58 -7.58
N CYS A 186 18.68 0.59 -7.16
CA CYS A 186 17.86 1.71 -6.71
C CYS A 186 18.17 2.99 -7.51
N PRO A 187 17.81 3.03 -8.81
CA PRO A 187 18.27 4.09 -9.72
C PRO A 187 17.75 5.48 -9.40
N THR A 188 16.69 5.59 -8.60
CA THR A 188 16.07 6.87 -8.24
C THR A 188 16.60 7.45 -6.92
N ILE A 189 17.51 6.74 -6.23
CA ILE A 189 18.09 7.22 -4.97
C ILE A 189 19.39 7.98 -5.27
N ASP A 190 19.42 9.26 -4.87
CA ASP A 190 20.65 10.04 -4.85
C ASP A 190 21.42 9.77 -3.53
N PRO A 191 22.64 9.21 -3.56
CA PRO A 191 23.41 8.97 -2.34
C PRO A 191 23.67 10.20 -1.48
N ASN A 192 23.69 11.40 -2.09
CA ASN A 192 23.93 12.67 -1.38
C ASN A 192 22.66 13.20 -0.71
N ASP A 193 21.47 12.83 -1.21
CA ASP A 193 20.17 13.21 -0.64
C ASP A 193 19.16 12.07 -0.82
N PRO A 194 19.35 10.96 -0.08
CA PRO A 194 18.66 9.70 -0.35
C PRO A 194 17.14 9.75 -0.11
N TYR A 195 16.66 10.75 0.59
CA TYR A 195 15.21 10.91 0.85
C TYR A 195 14.52 11.90 -0.10
N LYS A 196 15.25 12.50 -1.05
CA LYS A 196 14.67 13.38 -2.05
C LYS A 196 13.90 12.59 -3.10
N LEU A 197 12.68 13.02 -3.40
CA LEU A 197 11.94 12.50 -4.56
C LEU A 197 12.54 13.08 -5.86
N THR A 198 12.54 12.28 -6.91
CA THR A 198 12.77 12.78 -8.27
C THR A 198 11.52 13.53 -8.75
N LYS A 199 11.64 14.23 -9.88
CA LYS A 199 10.49 14.93 -10.47
C LYS A 199 9.39 13.97 -10.95
N GLU A 200 9.80 12.79 -11.35
CA GLU A 200 8.92 11.73 -11.83
C GLU A 200 8.22 11.02 -10.67
N GLU A 201 8.81 11.03 -9.47
CA GLU A 201 8.23 10.48 -8.25
C GLU A 201 7.25 11.45 -7.56
N GLU A 202 7.35 12.76 -7.83
CA GLU A 202 6.45 13.81 -7.29
C GLU A 202 5.08 13.83 -7.98
#